data_7e49e50a6f14ade95cd54f62a7bb9fde
#
_entry.id   7e49e50a6f14ade95cd54f62a7bb9fde
#
_cell.length_a   1.000
_cell.length_b   1.000
_cell.length_c   1.000
_cell.angle_alpha   90.00
_cell.angle_beta   90.00
_cell.angle_gamma   90.00
#
_symmetry.space_group_name_H-M   'P 1'
#
loop_
_entity.id
_entity.type
_entity.pdbx_description
1 polymer ?
#
loop_
_entity_poly.entity_id
_entity_poly.type
_entity_poly.pdbx_seq_one_letter_code
_entity_poly.pdbx_strand_id
1 'polypeptide(L)'
;MSSTIDIKRLPHSEGIPLPKYQTDGSAGIDLPAAIEGSASIYPGARLLIPTGFAFSIPRAYEGQVRPRSGLALKYGVTVLNSPGTIDSDYRLSLIHI
;
A
#
# COMPACT_ATOMS: atom_id res chain seq x y z
N MET A 1 -0.78 -24.84 6.35
CA MET A 1 -0.97 -23.90 7.44
C MET A 1 -1.32 -22.53 6.85
N SER A 2 -2.41 -21.94 7.31
CA SER A 2 -2.82 -20.63 6.82
C SER A 2 -2.32 -19.53 7.75
N SER A 3 -1.99 -18.37 7.17
CA SER A 3 -1.61 -17.17 7.92
C SER A 3 -2.66 -16.11 7.68
N THR A 4 -2.94 -15.32 8.71
CA THR A 4 -3.93 -14.26 8.66
C THR A 4 -3.23 -12.92 8.86
N ILE A 5 -3.58 -11.96 8.02
CA ILE A 5 -3.14 -10.58 8.14
C ILE A 5 -4.35 -9.76 8.56
N ASP A 6 -4.26 -9.09 9.70
CA ASP A 6 -5.32 -8.20 10.16
C ASP A 6 -5.11 -6.81 9.55
N ILE A 7 -6.21 -6.21 9.11
CA ILE A 7 -6.19 -4.87 8.51
C ILE A 7 -7.09 -3.97 9.35
N LYS A 8 -6.54 -2.84 9.81
CA LYS A 8 -7.28 -1.84 10.55
C LYS A 8 -7.58 -0.65 9.65
N ARG A 9 -8.87 -0.31 9.55
CA ARG A 9 -9.32 0.89 8.85
C ARG A 9 -9.07 2.10 9.73
N LEU A 10 -8.41 3.12 9.17
CA LEU A 10 -8.20 4.39 9.82
C LEU A 10 -9.30 5.38 9.39
N PRO A 11 -9.55 6.47 10.16
CA PRO A 11 -10.66 7.37 9.87
C PRO A 11 -10.67 7.94 8.45
N HIS A 12 -9.50 8.26 7.90
CA HIS A 12 -9.42 8.86 6.57
C HIS A 12 -9.62 7.86 5.42
N SER A 13 -9.86 6.59 5.72
CA SER A 13 -10.18 5.57 4.71
C SER A 13 -11.67 5.29 4.61
N GLU A 14 -12.51 6.06 5.28
CA GLU A 14 -13.95 5.86 5.22
C GLU A 14 -14.44 5.92 3.78
N GLY A 15 -15.26 4.94 3.39
CA GLY A 15 -15.75 4.83 2.02
C GLY A 15 -14.81 4.14 1.05
N ILE A 16 -13.57 3.87 1.43
CA ILE A 16 -12.60 3.17 0.59
C ILE A 16 -12.73 1.66 0.85
N PRO A 17 -12.88 0.83 -0.20
CA PRO A 17 -12.92 -0.62 -0.02
C PRO A 17 -11.64 -1.16 0.62
N LEU A 18 -11.80 -2.23 1.42
CA LEU A 18 -10.63 -2.92 1.97
C LEU A 18 -9.76 -3.47 0.84
N PRO A 19 -8.42 -3.41 0.98
CA PRO A 19 -7.53 -4.06 0.03
C PRO A 19 -7.84 -5.54 -0.10
N LYS A 20 -7.82 -6.04 -1.31
CA LYS A 20 -8.09 -7.46 -1.59
C LYS A 20 -7.31 -7.91 -2.80
N TYR A 21 -7.15 -9.22 -2.95
CA TYR A 21 -6.60 -9.79 -4.17
C TYR A 21 -7.57 -9.56 -5.31
N GLN A 22 -7.09 -9.04 -6.43
CA GLN A 22 -7.95 -8.75 -7.58
C GLN A 22 -8.30 -10.02 -8.36
N THR A 23 -7.40 -11.02 -8.36
CA THR A 23 -7.62 -12.32 -8.97
C THR A 23 -7.11 -13.41 -8.05
N ASP A 24 -7.53 -14.66 -8.29
CA ASP A 24 -7.07 -15.81 -7.49
C ASP A 24 -5.56 -16.02 -7.58
N GLY A 25 -4.96 -15.66 -8.70
CA GLY A 25 -3.52 -15.81 -8.90
C GLY A 25 -2.68 -14.61 -8.49
N SER A 26 -3.30 -13.56 -7.94
CA SER A 26 -2.55 -12.37 -7.52
C SER A 26 -1.63 -12.67 -6.36
N ALA A 27 -0.35 -12.27 -6.48
CA ALA A 27 0.62 -12.43 -5.41
C ALA A 27 0.49 -11.36 -4.33
N GLY A 28 -0.02 -10.20 -4.68
CA GLY A 28 -0.18 -9.08 -3.77
C GLY A 28 -1.56 -8.44 -3.86
N ILE A 29 -1.80 -7.51 -2.95
CA ILE A 29 -3.03 -6.72 -2.93
C ILE A 29 -2.70 -5.29 -3.29
N ASP A 30 -3.64 -4.59 -3.91
CA ASP A 30 -3.48 -3.18 -4.23
C ASP A 30 -3.77 -2.33 -3.00
N LEU A 31 -2.87 -1.39 -2.70
CA LEU A 31 -3.09 -0.41 -1.65
C LEU A 31 -3.73 0.83 -2.26
N PRO A 32 -4.80 1.36 -1.65
CA PRO A 32 -5.45 2.56 -2.16
C PRO A 32 -4.72 3.82 -1.74
N ALA A 33 -5.02 4.92 -2.41
CA ALA A 33 -4.66 6.27 -1.99
C ALA A 33 -5.85 6.86 -1.25
N ALA A 34 -5.71 7.07 0.06
CA ALA A 34 -6.77 7.63 0.90
C ALA A 34 -6.68 9.16 0.91
N ILE A 35 -7.02 9.76 -0.23
CA ILE A 35 -6.98 11.21 -0.43
C ILE A 35 -8.33 11.67 -0.96
N GLU A 36 -8.64 12.94 -0.73
CA GLU A 36 -9.82 13.58 -1.33
C GLU A 36 -9.44 14.07 -2.74
N GLY A 37 -10.30 13.75 -3.72
CA GLY A 37 -10.07 14.14 -5.09
C GLY A 37 -8.85 13.47 -5.69
N SER A 38 -7.97 14.26 -6.29
CA SER A 38 -6.76 13.77 -6.95
C SER A 38 -5.53 14.51 -6.45
N ALA A 39 -4.36 13.89 -6.63
CA ALA A 39 -3.07 14.51 -6.35
C ALA A 39 -2.26 14.55 -7.62
N SER A 40 -1.48 15.63 -7.78
CA SER A 40 -0.58 15.78 -8.93
C SER A 40 0.86 15.59 -8.48
N ILE A 41 1.61 14.80 -9.24
CA ILE A 41 3.02 14.58 -9.01
C ILE A 41 3.78 15.09 -10.25
N TYR A 42 4.58 16.12 -10.07
CA TYR A 42 5.40 16.65 -11.15
C TYR A 42 6.61 15.75 -11.40
N PRO A 43 7.15 15.72 -12.64
CA PRO A 43 8.36 14.95 -12.93
C PRO A 43 9.49 15.26 -11.95
N GLY A 44 10.11 14.23 -11.40
CA GLY A 44 11.17 14.37 -10.41
C GLY A 44 10.71 14.67 -8.99
N ALA A 45 9.41 14.91 -8.78
CA ALA A 45 8.87 15.19 -7.47
C ALA A 45 8.46 13.89 -6.75
N ARG A 46 8.21 14.00 -5.45
CA ARG A 46 7.72 12.90 -4.63
C ARG A 46 6.62 13.39 -3.70
N LEU A 47 5.68 12.50 -3.39
CA LEU A 47 4.58 12.78 -2.47
C LEU A 47 4.46 11.64 -1.46
N LEU A 48 4.06 11.98 -0.24
CA LEU A 48 3.62 11.01 0.75
C LEU A 48 2.12 10.81 0.58
N ILE A 49 1.70 9.59 0.23
CA ILE A 49 0.29 9.28 0.00
C ILE A 49 -0.17 8.30 1.06
N PRO A 50 -1.12 8.65 1.93
CA PRO A 50 -1.64 7.73 2.93
C PRO A 50 -2.50 6.66 2.28
N THR A 51 -2.45 5.43 2.82
CA THR A 51 -3.30 4.34 2.36
C THR A 51 -4.62 4.27 3.10
N GLY A 52 -4.69 4.84 4.30
CA GLY A 52 -5.85 4.76 5.17
C GLY A 52 -5.97 3.47 5.95
N PHE A 53 -4.95 2.62 5.91
CA PHE A 53 -4.96 1.32 6.58
C PHE A 53 -3.67 1.06 7.34
N ALA A 54 -3.80 0.30 8.41
CA ALA A 54 -2.68 -0.28 9.13
C ALA A 54 -2.80 -1.81 9.05
N PHE A 55 -1.67 -2.49 9.01
CA PHE A 55 -1.61 -3.93 8.83
C PHE A 55 -0.91 -4.58 10.01
N SER A 56 -1.38 -5.76 10.39
CA SER A 56 -0.70 -6.62 11.36
C SER A 56 -0.16 -7.82 10.61
N ILE A 57 1.14 -7.82 10.37
CA ILE A 57 1.83 -8.92 9.69
C ILE A 57 2.20 -9.97 10.73
N PRO A 58 1.92 -11.26 10.49
CA PRO A 58 2.29 -12.32 11.43
C PRO A 58 3.78 -12.37 11.68
N ARG A 59 4.17 -12.75 12.90
CA ARG A 59 5.57 -12.95 13.27
C ARG A 59 6.20 -13.96 12.32
N ALA A 60 7.47 -13.76 12.00
CA ALA A 60 8.26 -14.51 11.03
C ALA A 60 7.94 -14.18 9.57
N TYR A 61 7.09 -13.17 9.32
CA TYR A 61 6.81 -12.66 7.99
C TYR A 61 7.15 -11.18 7.93
N GLU A 62 7.29 -10.69 6.72
CA GLU A 62 7.34 -9.26 6.44
C GLU A 62 6.40 -8.93 5.31
N GLY A 63 5.91 -7.69 5.27
CA GLY A 63 5.22 -7.17 4.11
C GLY A 63 6.18 -6.38 3.25
N GLN A 64 5.94 -6.33 1.95
CA GLN A 64 6.70 -5.49 1.03
C GLN A 64 5.76 -4.63 0.20
N VAL A 65 6.00 -3.33 0.20
CA VAL A 65 5.28 -2.39 -0.66
C VAL A 65 6.08 -2.24 -1.94
N ARG A 66 5.44 -2.49 -3.08
CA ARG A 66 6.07 -2.50 -4.38
C ARG A 66 5.28 -1.64 -5.36
N PRO A 67 5.93 -1.04 -6.36
CA PRO A 67 5.23 -0.27 -7.37
C PRO A 67 4.41 -1.15 -8.31
N ARG A 68 3.44 -0.56 -8.98
CA ARG A 68 2.68 -1.21 -10.03
C ARG A 68 3.40 -1.01 -11.37
N SER A 69 3.64 -2.12 -12.07
CA SER A 69 4.40 -2.11 -13.32
C SER A 69 3.78 -1.22 -14.40
N GLY A 70 2.46 -1.23 -14.51
CA GLY A 70 1.76 -0.42 -15.52
C GLY A 70 1.93 1.08 -15.30
N LEU A 71 1.84 1.53 -14.04
CA LEU A 71 2.04 2.93 -13.71
C LEU A 71 3.49 3.35 -13.89
N ALA A 72 4.42 2.47 -13.53
CA ALA A 72 5.85 2.73 -13.72
C ALA A 72 6.19 2.86 -15.21
N LEU A 73 5.67 1.96 -16.02
CA LEU A 73 5.96 1.95 -17.46
C LEU A 73 5.35 3.15 -18.18
N LYS A 74 4.07 3.45 -17.93
CA LYS A 74 3.34 4.47 -18.68
C LYS A 74 3.64 5.88 -18.20
N TYR A 75 3.78 6.07 -16.89
CA TYR A 75 3.83 7.41 -16.29
C TYR A 75 5.09 7.66 -15.48
N GLY A 76 5.95 6.66 -15.34
CA GLY A 76 7.13 6.80 -14.50
C GLY A 76 6.82 6.94 -13.01
N VAL A 77 5.64 6.48 -12.58
CA VAL A 77 5.23 6.53 -11.17
C VAL A 77 5.70 5.27 -10.47
N THR A 78 6.43 5.46 -9.38
CA THR A 78 6.98 4.34 -8.61
C THR A 78 6.92 4.64 -7.12
N VAL A 79 7.34 3.67 -6.33
CA VAL A 79 7.56 3.84 -4.89
C VAL A 79 9.06 4.02 -4.68
N LEU A 80 9.46 5.19 -4.23
CA LEU A 80 10.86 5.59 -4.17
C LEU A 80 11.72 4.64 -3.33
N ASN A 81 11.18 4.18 -2.20
CA ASN A 81 11.87 3.28 -1.28
C ASN A 81 11.54 1.80 -1.52
N SER A 82 11.13 1.45 -2.74
CA SER A 82 10.77 0.07 -3.09
C SER A 82 11.99 -0.87 -3.07
N PRO A 83 11.85 -2.11 -2.49
CA PRO A 83 10.69 -2.56 -1.75
C PRO A 83 10.64 -1.97 -0.35
N GLY A 84 9.51 -1.37 0.01
CA GLY A 84 9.31 -0.86 1.37
C GLY A 84 8.95 -2.00 2.31
N THR A 85 9.70 -2.16 3.39
CA THR A 85 9.52 -3.27 4.32
C THR A 85 8.51 -2.90 5.41
N ILE A 86 7.53 -3.79 5.63
CA ILE A 86 6.60 -3.70 6.75
C ILE A 86 6.98 -4.80 7.74
N ASP A 87 7.50 -4.39 8.88
CA ASP A 87 7.91 -5.33 9.92
C ASP A 87 6.71 -5.95 10.62
N SER A 88 6.88 -7.14 11.17
CA SER A 88 5.79 -7.84 11.88
C SER A 88 5.31 -7.11 13.12
N ASP A 89 6.11 -6.23 13.70
CA ASP A 89 5.73 -5.41 14.85
C ASP A 89 5.28 -3.98 14.49
N TYR A 90 5.22 -3.66 13.19
CA TYR A 90 4.77 -2.34 12.74
C TYR A 90 3.25 -2.25 12.82
N ARG A 91 2.73 -1.24 13.54
CA ARG A 91 1.28 -1.07 13.78
C ARG A 91 0.76 0.31 13.37
N LEU A 92 1.59 1.11 12.70
CA LEU A 92 1.20 2.44 12.25
C LEU A 92 0.62 2.38 10.84
N SER A 93 0.08 3.51 10.38
CA SER A 93 -0.49 3.58 9.04
C SER A 93 0.58 3.45 7.96
N LEU A 94 0.21 2.89 6.81
CA LEU A 94 1.09 2.81 5.65
C LEU A 94 0.98 4.08 4.83
N ILE A 95 2.12 4.66 4.48
CA ILE A 95 2.23 5.86 3.66
C ILE A 95 3.24 5.57 2.55
N HIS A 96 2.87 5.89 1.30
CA HIS A 96 3.75 5.73 0.14
C HIS A 96 4.52 7.01 -0.13
N ILE A 97 5.74 6.85 -0.55
CA ILE A 97 6.58 7.97 -1.01
C ILE A 97 6.68 7.97 -2.52
#